data_b34c87cae4be6ce466ff1f837c191199
#
_entry.id   b34c87cae4be6ce466ff1f837c191199
#
_cell.length_a   1.000
_cell.length_b   1.000
_cell.length_c   1.000
_cell.angle_alpha   90.00
_cell.angle_beta   90.00
_cell.angle_gamma   90.00
#
_symmetry.space_group_name_H-M   'P 1'
#
loop_
_entity.id
_entity.type
_entity.pdbx_description
1 polymer ?
#
loop_
_entity_poly.entity_id
_entity_poly.type
_entity_poly.pdbx_seq_one_letter_code
_entity_poly.pdbx_strand_id
1 'polypeptide(L)'
;MAIIRYVTVHAGARDGYQVALALADSGRLESLQTDFYGPAAPGWLRWLLRTLPATRRSAGRVCAGLDNRRVKNVWLSFLVRIGDRTGRHTFLTPLRDKLLGWAATRAAKASGANMLSYSYYADSAFAGLGPQVRKVLFQVHPHPTMARRILSEELKCFPAGKLSLAVEQELNLPAAELARLAGEAHLADFVITPSTFARHSLIEAGISAERIRVVPYGVDLTAFPPRQAFETHPGPLRLIFVGALVQRKGLGYLFEAVRQLPAGSVAIILIGRGFKDDPLLKAYQDVPFRMLWNVSREELVRELQRADVFVFPSLVESFALVLLEAMAVGLPVITTSNTAGPDIMREGTDGFVGPIRDVGFLVEKIRYFIEDRSRVAVMGAAAQERARHWTWARFRTGVNAALSEFEEGRTS
;
A
#
# COMPACT_ATOMS: atom_id res chain seq x y z
N MET A 1 3.72 5.53 -35.08
CA MET A 1 2.51 5.82 -34.30
C MET A 1 2.76 6.99 -33.37
N ALA A 2 1.80 7.92 -33.21
CA ALA A 2 1.91 8.98 -32.24
C ALA A 2 1.88 8.40 -30.81
N ILE A 3 2.76 8.89 -29.93
CA ILE A 3 2.78 8.42 -28.52
C ILE A 3 1.50 8.87 -27.82
N ILE A 4 0.76 7.91 -27.31
CA ILE A 4 -0.46 8.14 -26.53
C ILE A 4 -0.06 8.72 -25.17
N ARG A 5 -0.60 9.89 -24.82
CA ARG A 5 -0.30 10.57 -23.56
C ARG A 5 -1.43 10.49 -22.57
N TYR A 6 -1.06 10.55 -21.28
CA TYR A 6 -1.98 10.47 -20.16
C TYR A 6 -1.79 11.63 -19.19
N VAL A 7 -2.90 12.22 -18.77
CA VAL A 7 -2.95 12.99 -17.54
C VAL A 7 -3.12 12.03 -16.38
N THR A 8 -2.34 12.18 -15.31
CA THR A 8 -2.51 11.37 -14.10
C THR A 8 -2.82 12.24 -12.88
N VAL A 9 -3.50 11.67 -11.88
CA VAL A 9 -3.95 12.40 -10.69
C VAL A 9 -3.88 11.57 -9.42
N HIS A 10 -3.28 12.15 -8.39
CA HIS A 10 -3.30 11.65 -7.02
C HIS A 10 -2.85 12.72 -6.02
N ALA A 11 -3.29 12.64 -4.77
CA ALA A 11 -2.77 13.47 -3.68
C ALA A 11 -1.54 12.81 -3.04
N GLY A 12 -0.62 13.64 -2.61
CA GLY A 12 0.56 13.20 -1.90
C GLY A 12 1.63 12.56 -2.78
N ALA A 13 2.61 11.95 -2.13
CA ALA A 13 3.64 11.14 -2.78
C ALA A 13 3.24 9.66 -2.71
N ARG A 14 2.09 9.31 -3.28
CA ARG A 14 1.67 7.90 -3.36
C ARG A 14 2.69 7.12 -4.15
N ASP A 15 2.99 5.90 -3.71
CA ASP A 15 3.96 5.00 -4.36
C ASP A 15 5.30 5.67 -4.77
N GLY A 16 5.67 6.81 -4.17
CA GLY A 16 6.84 7.57 -4.58
C GLY A 16 6.75 8.13 -6.00
N TYR A 17 5.54 8.40 -6.52
CA TYR A 17 5.25 8.86 -7.88
C TYR A 17 5.55 7.83 -8.98
N GLN A 18 5.62 6.55 -8.68
CA GLN A 18 6.12 5.53 -9.61
C GLN A 18 5.26 5.36 -10.87
N VAL A 19 3.93 5.55 -10.79
CA VAL A 19 3.07 5.56 -11.98
C VAL A 19 3.37 6.77 -12.87
N ALA A 20 3.54 7.96 -12.27
CA ALA A 20 3.89 9.16 -13.04
C ALA A 20 5.29 9.03 -13.68
N LEU A 21 6.25 8.40 -12.98
CA LEU A 21 7.56 8.05 -13.54
C LEU A 21 7.46 7.03 -14.67
N ALA A 22 6.63 6.01 -14.55
CA ALA A 22 6.40 5.04 -15.63
C ALA A 22 5.94 5.73 -16.92
N LEU A 23 4.98 6.64 -16.78
CA LEU A 23 4.50 7.45 -17.90
C LEU A 23 5.57 8.40 -18.44
N ALA A 24 6.42 8.99 -17.57
CA ALA A 24 7.50 9.88 -17.96
C ALA A 24 8.60 9.12 -18.70
N ASP A 25 9.05 7.97 -18.18
CA ASP A 25 10.07 7.11 -18.77
C ASP A 25 9.73 6.69 -20.21
N SER A 26 8.44 6.51 -20.52
CA SER A 26 7.94 6.12 -21.85
C SER A 26 7.49 7.32 -22.72
N GLY A 27 7.65 8.57 -22.26
CA GLY A 27 7.17 9.77 -22.94
C GLY A 27 5.64 9.95 -22.94
N ARG A 28 4.91 9.11 -22.19
CA ARG A 28 3.44 9.10 -22.10
C ARG A 28 2.87 10.08 -21.08
N LEU A 29 3.69 10.70 -20.20
CA LEU A 29 3.19 11.67 -19.22
C LEU A 29 2.85 13.00 -19.91
N GLU A 30 1.58 13.36 -19.94
CA GLU A 30 1.15 14.71 -20.30
C GLU A 30 1.31 15.64 -19.11
N SER A 31 0.65 15.32 -18.00
CA SER A 31 0.82 16.04 -16.73
C SER A 31 0.38 15.21 -15.54
N LEU A 32 0.98 15.49 -14.37
CA LEU A 32 0.52 15.02 -13.06
C LEU A 32 -0.21 16.16 -12.34
N GLN A 33 -1.46 15.93 -11.97
CA GLN A 33 -2.25 16.82 -11.11
C GLN A 33 -2.14 16.32 -9.66
N THR A 34 -1.62 17.14 -8.75
CA THR A 34 -1.43 16.73 -7.34
C THR A 34 -1.75 17.89 -6.39
N ASP A 35 -1.98 17.55 -5.11
CA ASP A 35 -2.24 18.56 -4.08
C ASP A 35 -1.05 19.49 -3.88
N PHE A 36 0.16 18.93 -3.73
CA PHE A 36 1.38 19.71 -3.60
C PHE A 36 2.63 18.91 -3.99
N TYR A 37 3.46 19.53 -4.83
CA TYR A 37 4.78 19.07 -5.23
C TYR A 37 5.76 20.23 -5.12
N GLY A 38 6.80 20.09 -4.28
CA GLY A 38 7.70 21.18 -3.93
C GLY A 38 8.35 21.89 -5.10
N PRO A 39 8.97 21.19 -6.08
CA PRO A 39 9.64 21.81 -7.21
C PRO A 39 8.72 22.60 -8.17
N ALA A 40 7.43 22.26 -8.21
CA ALA A 40 6.43 22.99 -8.99
C ALA A 40 5.83 24.19 -8.24
N ALA A 41 6.31 24.50 -7.03
CA ALA A 41 5.90 25.67 -6.26
C ALA A 41 6.93 26.79 -6.37
N PRO A 42 6.50 28.09 -6.28
CA PRO A 42 7.41 29.21 -6.16
C PRO A 42 8.40 29.04 -5.01
N GLY A 43 9.66 29.42 -5.20
CA GLY A 43 10.74 29.19 -4.22
C GLY A 43 10.44 29.78 -2.84
N TRP A 44 9.91 31.02 -2.78
CA TRP A 44 9.53 31.69 -1.53
C TRP A 44 8.43 30.94 -0.76
N LEU A 45 7.43 30.40 -1.46
CA LEU A 45 6.34 29.65 -0.86
C LEU A 45 6.84 28.29 -0.33
N ARG A 46 7.71 27.61 -1.10
CA ARG A 46 8.35 26.37 -0.65
C ARG A 46 9.18 26.58 0.61
N TRP A 47 9.93 27.69 0.67
CA TRP A 47 10.68 28.06 1.86
C TRP A 47 9.75 28.28 3.07
N LEU A 48 8.71 29.10 2.91
CA LEU A 48 7.71 29.36 3.95
C LEU A 48 7.06 28.07 4.46
N LEU A 49 6.66 27.16 3.56
CA LEU A 49 6.03 25.90 3.95
C LEU A 49 6.99 24.92 4.63
N ARG A 50 8.29 25.06 4.42
CA ARG A 50 9.32 24.26 5.13
C ARG A 50 9.53 24.73 6.57
N THR A 51 9.33 25.98 6.87
CA THR A 51 9.47 26.53 8.23
C THR A 51 8.31 26.14 9.13
N LEU A 52 7.14 25.87 8.57
CA LEU A 52 5.95 25.48 9.30
C LEU A 52 5.94 23.96 9.57
N PRO A 53 5.95 23.49 10.84
CA PRO A 53 5.95 22.06 11.16
C PRO A 53 4.85 21.28 10.46
N ALA A 54 3.71 21.95 10.31
CA ALA A 54 2.50 21.43 9.69
C ALA A 54 2.65 21.07 8.20
N THR A 55 3.45 21.79 7.45
CA THR A 55 3.58 21.66 5.99
C THR A 55 4.95 21.17 5.56
N ARG A 56 5.92 21.09 6.48
CA ARG A 56 7.31 20.71 6.23
C ARG A 56 7.45 19.43 5.40
N ARG A 57 6.70 18.37 5.76
CA ARG A 57 6.72 17.10 5.02
C ARG A 57 6.20 17.26 3.58
N SER A 58 5.18 18.10 3.38
CA SER A 58 4.63 18.36 2.04
C SER A 58 5.60 19.19 1.20
N ALA A 59 6.21 20.23 1.79
CA ALA A 59 7.18 21.09 1.13
C ALA A 59 8.46 20.35 0.71
N GLY A 60 8.78 19.22 1.36
CA GLY A 60 9.89 18.34 1.03
C GLY A 60 9.61 17.32 -0.08
N ARG A 61 8.38 17.23 -0.60
CA ARG A 61 8.05 16.28 -1.66
C ARG A 61 8.76 16.63 -2.96
N VAL A 62 9.60 15.73 -3.41
CA VAL A 62 10.36 15.80 -4.64
C VAL A 62 10.53 14.40 -5.19
N CYS A 63 10.61 14.26 -6.50
CA CYS A 63 10.88 13.01 -7.16
C CYS A 63 11.91 13.23 -8.27
N ALA A 64 13.07 12.60 -8.17
CA ALA A 64 14.05 12.59 -9.24
C ALA A 64 13.46 11.88 -10.47
N GLY A 65 13.69 12.42 -11.65
CA GLY A 65 13.16 11.88 -12.91
C GLY A 65 11.82 12.47 -13.37
N LEU A 66 11.09 13.22 -12.52
CA LEU A 66 9.91 13.96 -12.97
C LEU A 66 10.29 15.38 -13.42
N ASP A 67 9.93 15.73 -14.67
CA ASP A 67 10.00 17.12 -15.14
C ASP A 67 8.98 17.97 -14.36
N ASN A 68 9.48 18.96 -13.63
CA ASN A 68 8.68 19.87 -12.83
C ASN A 68 7.61 20.61 -13.64
N ARG A 69 7.83 20.83 -14.94
CA ARG A 69 6.89 21.50 -15.84
C ARG A 69 5.65 20.67 -16.09
N ARG A 70 5.75 19.34 -15.97
CA ARG A 70 4.64 18.41 -16.14
C ARG A 70 3.87 18.15 -14.84
N VAL A 71 4.36 18.62 -13.68
CA VAL A 71 3.66 18.51 -12.41
C VAL A 71 2.91 19.80 -12.11
N LYS A 72 1.61 19.69 -11.86
CA LYS A 72 0.71 20.83 -11.59
C LYS A 72 0.13 20.73 -10.18
N ASN A 73 0.41 21.72 -9.36
CA ASN A 73 -0.15 21.87 -8.03
C ASN A 73 -1.59 22.38 -8.10
N VAL A 74 -2.52 21.65 -7.53
CA VAL A 74 -3.93 22.05 -7.36
C VAL A 74 -4.07 22.74 -6.00
N TRP A 75 -3.78 24.05 -5.97
CA TRP A 75 -3.64 24.84 -4.74
C TRP A 75 -4.84 24.76 -3.80
N LEU A 76 -6.05 24.79 -4.35
CA LEU A 76 -7.27 24.72 -3.55
C LEU A 76 -7.36 23.37 -2.83
N SER A 77 -6.97 22.28 -3.49
CA SER A 77 -6.90 20.95 -2.88
C SER A 77 -5.85 20.89 -1.74
N PHE A 78 -4.74 21.61 -1.90
CA PHE A 78 -3.72 21.72 -0.85
C PHE A 78 -4.23 22.51 0.37
N LEU A 79 -4.93 23.61 0.16
CA LEU A 79 -5.54 24.40 1.24
C LEU A 79 -6.58 23.58 2.03
N VAL A 80 -7.45 22.85 1.33
CA VAL A 80 -8.41 21.93 1.95
C VAL A 80 -7.69 20.91 2.81
N ARG A 81 -6.58 20.34 2.33
CA ARG A 81 -5.78 19.39 3.09
C ARG A 81 -5.14 19.98 4.35
N ILE A 82 -4.70 21.26 4.32
CA ILE A 82 -4.16 21.92 5.51
C ILE A 82 -5.28 22.11 6.55
N GLY A 83 -6.47 22.48 6.12
CA GLY A 83 -7.65 22.65 6.98
C GLY A 83 -8.13 21.32 7.61
N ASP A 84 -7.95 20.19 6.92
CA ASP A 84 -8.37 18.84 7.38
C ASP A 84 -7.47 18.25 8.48
N ARG A 85 -6.48 18.97 8.98
CA ARG A 85 -5.53 18.49 10.01
C ARG A 85 -6.15 18.22 11.38
N THR A 86 -7.38 18.57 11.57
CA THR A 86 -8.12 18.32 12.82
C THR A 86 -8.48 16.84 13.02
N GLY A 87 -8.05 15.93 12.13
CA GLY A 87 -8.24 14.48 12.25
C GLY A 87 -9.66 14.01 11.96
N ARG A 88 -10.54 14.91 11.51
CA ARG A 88 -11.91 14.58 11.15
C ARG A 88 -12.02 14.41 9.62
N HIS A 89 -11.78 13.21 9.13
CA HIS A 89 -11.83 12.81 7.71
C HIS A 89 -13.20 12.99 7.02
N THR A 90 -14.15 13.70 7.59
CA THR A 90 -15.56 13.51 7.23
C THR A 90 -16.06 14.36 6.07
N PHE A 91 -15.62 15.60 5.88
CA PHE A 91 -16.15 16.48 4.83
C PHE A 91 -15.11 17.02 3.85
N LEU A 92 -13.91 17.25 4.30
CA LEU A 92 -12.88 17.94 3.51
C LEU A 92 -12.14 17.00 2.56
N THR A 93 -11.96 15.72 2.93
CA THR A 93 -11.28 14.74 2.07
C THR A 93 -12.01 14.49 0.75
N PRO A 94 -13.34 14.22 0.72
CA PRO A 94 -14.07 14.09 -0.55
C PRO A 94 -14.04 15.36 -1.41
N LEU A 95 -14.06 16.53 -0.80
CA LEU A 95 -13.94 17.80 -1.53
C LEU A 95 -12.57 17.94 -2.18
N ARG A 96 -11.50 17.63 -1.43
CA ARG A 96 -10.13 17.62 -1.94
C ARG A 96 -10.00 16.69 -3.14
N ASP A 97 -10.54 15.48 -3.03
CA ASP A 97 -10.42 14.45 -4.06
C ASP A 97 -11.22 14.85 -5.32
N LYS A 98 -12.39 15.44 -5.17
CA LYS A 98 -13.16 16.04 -6.27
C LYS A 98 -12.41 17.18 -6.98
N LEU A 99 -11.79 18.08 -6.23
CA LEU A 99 -11.01 19.20 -6.79
C LEU A 99 -9.84 18.67 -7.63
N LEU A 100 -9.15 17.64 -7.18
CA LEU A 100 -8.08 16.99 -7.94
C LEU A 100 -8.60 16.33 -9.20
N GLY A 101 -9.68 15.57 -9.11
CA GLY A 101 -10.31 14.94 -10.28
C GLY A 101 -10.77 15.96 -11.32
N TRP A 102 -11.44 17.04 -10.92
CA TRP A 102 -11.86 18.12 -11.84
C TRP A 102 -10.66 18.82 -12.50
N ALA A 103 -9.58 19.07 -11.76
CA ALA A 103 -8.36 19.64 -12.35
C ALA A 103 -7.77 18.70 -13.42
N ALA A 104 -7.77 17.38 -13.17
CA ALA A 104 -7.30 16.39 -14.13
C ALA A 104 -8.21 16.32 -15.37
N THR A 105 -9.54 16.31 -15.18
CA THR A 105 -10.51 16.37 -16.30
C THR A 105 -10.26 17.59 -17.20
N ARG A 106 -10.08 18.76 -16.58
CA ARG A 106 -9.80 20.01 -17.33
C ARG A 106 -8.49 19.90 -18.11
N ALA A 107 -7.45 19.34 -17.48
CA ALA A 107 -6.14 19.16 -18.14
C ALA A 107 -6.24 18.18 -19.32
N ALA A 108 -6.93 17.06 -19.16
CA ALA A 108 -7.13 16.08 -20.23
C ALA A 108 -7.91 16.66 -21.42
N LYS A 109 -9.00 17.41 -21.15
CA LYS A 109 -9.76 18.09 -22.20
C LYS A 109 -8.93 19.13 -22.96
N ALA A 110 -8.11 19.89 -22.26
CA ALA A 110 -7.30 20.95 -22.87
C ALA A 110 -6.17 20.39 -23.73
N SER A 111 -5.62 19.22 -23.39
CA SER A 111 -4.50 18.60 -24.12
C SER A 111 -4.92 17.52 -25.10
N GLY A 112 -6.17 17.05 -25.07
CA GLY A 112 -6.61 15.86 -25.82
C GLY A 112 -6.00 14.54 -25.33
N ALA A 113 -5.38 14.53 -24.13
CA ALA A 113 -4.75 13.36 -23.58
C ALA A 113 -5.76 12.40 -22.92
N ASN A 114 -5.40 11.13 -22.81
CA ASN A 114 -6.13 10.14 -22.03
C ASN A 114 -5.98 10.39 -20.53
N MET A 115 -6.79 9.67 -19.73
CA MET A 115 -6.79 9.80 -18.28
C MET A 115 -6.32 8.49 -17.61
N LEU A 116 -5.30 8.60 -16.73
CA LEU A 116 -4.96 7.56 -15.77
C LEU A 116 -5.18 8.10 -14.37
N SER A 117 -6.26 7.70 -13.71
CA SER A 117 -6.60 8.16 -12.37
C SER A 117 -6.34 7.10 -11.32
N TYR A 118 -5.85 7.51 -10.16
CA TYR A 118 -5.88 6.63 -8.98
C TYR A 118 -7.32 6.53 -8.43
N SER A 119 -7.62 5.42 -7.74
CA SER A 119 -8.85 5.30 -6.96
C SER A 119 -8.99 6.44 -5.94
N TYR A 120 -10.19 6.79 -5.56
CA TYR A 120 -10.67 7.97 -4.83
C TYR A 120 -10.83 9.25 -5.67
N TYR A 121 -10.12 9.37 -6.80
CA TYR A 121 -10.19 10.55 -7.68
C TYR A 121 -10.92 10.23 -8.99
N ALA A 122 -11.10 8.94 -9.31
CA ALA A 122 -11.52 8.49 -10.63
C ALA A 122 -12.95 8.90 -10.98
N ASP A 123 -13.87 8.89 -10.04
CA ASP A 123 -15.24 9.36 -10.25
C ASP A 123 -15.25 10.78 -10.85
N SER A 124 -14.62 11.73 -10.19
CA SER A 124 -14.56 13.12 -10.63
C SER A 124 -13.58 13.34 -11.79
N ALA A 125 -12.53 12.52 -11.91
CA ALA A 125 -11.58 12.61 -13.03
C ALA A 125 -12.18 12.08 -14.33
N PHE A 126 -13.05 11.09 -14.27
CA PHE A 126 -13.70 10.51 -15.45
C PHE A 126 -15.00 11.22 -15.83
N ALA A 127 -15.62 11.91 -14.86
CA ALA A 127 -16.84 12.67 -15.10
C ALA A 127 -16.65 13.72 -16.20
N GLY A 128 -17.53 13.70 -17.16
CA GLY A 128 -17.53 14.65 -18.27
C GLY A 128 -16.43 14.45 -19.32
N LEU A 129 -15.61 13.39 -19.25
CA LEU A 129 -14.76 12.96 -20.35
C LEU A 129 -15.59 12.22 -21.41
N GLY A 130 -15.41 12.58 -22.69
CA GLY A 130 -16.11 11.93 -23.78
C GLY A 130 -15.62 10.49 -24.04
N PRO A 131 -16.35 9.72 -24.87
CA PRO A 131 -16.03 8.31 -25.17
C PRO A 131 -14.69 8.14 -25.91
N GLN A 132 -14.19 9.19 -26.54
CA GLN A 132 -12.89 9.21 -27.23
C GLN A 132 -11.69 9.20 -26.28
N VAL A 133 -11.88 9.62 -25.01
CA VAL A 133 -10.82 9.66 -24.00
C VAL A 133 -10.78 8.30 -23.28
N ARG A 134 -9.64 7.62 -23.37
CA ARG A 134 -9.43 6.37 -22.64
C ARG A 134 -9.28 6.64 -21.15
N LYS A 135 -10.00 5.87 -20.34
CA LYS A 135 -10.04 6.01 -18.88
C LYS A 135 -9.40 4.79 -18.23
N VAL A 136 -8.22 4.98 -17.67
CA VAL A 136 -7.49 3.94 -16.94
C VAL A 136 -7.57 4.22 -15.46
N LEU A 137 -8.00 3.24 -14.67
CA LEU A 137 -7.98 3.31 -13.21
C LEU A 137 -6.75 2.59 -12.67
N PHE A 138 -5.97 3.25 -11.83
CA PHE A 138 -5.00 2.60 -10.97
C PHE A 138 -5.63 2.35 -9.60
N GLN A 139 -6.08 1.11 -9.39
CA GLN A 139 -6.80 0.70 -8.17
C GLN A 139 -5.80 0.35 -7.08
N VAL A 140 -5.55 1.28 -6.17
CA VAL A 140 -4.54 1.13 -5.09
C VAL A 140 -5.03 0.42 -3.84
N HIS A 141 -6.32 0.14 -3.74
CA HIS A 141 -6.94 -0.57 -2.61
C HIS A 141 -7.80 -1.71 -3.14
N PRO A 142 -8.07 -2.77 -2.37
CA PRO A 142 -9.11 -3.73 -2.71
C PRO A 142 -10.45 -3.00 -2.91
N HIS A 143 -11.35 -3.59 -3.65
CA HIS A 143 -12.66 -2.99 -3.87
C HIS A 143 -13.35 -2.72 -2.52
N PRO A 144 -13.91 -1.51 -2.29
CA PRO A 144 -14.35 -1.07 -0.97
C PRO A 144 -15.48 -1.93 -0.39
N THR A 145 -16.30 -2.57 -1.21
CA THR A 145 -17.36 -3.48 -0.73
C THR A 145 -16.78 -4.76 -0.12
N MET A 146 -15.75 -5.35 -0.73
CA MET A 146 -15.06 -6.53 -0.17
C MET A 146 -14.34 -6.14 1.12
N ALA A 147 -13.59 -5.05 1.13
CA ALA A 147 -12.90 -4.58 2.32
C ALA A 147 -13.88 -4.36 3.48
N ARG A 148 -14.99 -3.66 3.21
CA ARG A 148 -16.06 -3.45 4.21
C ARG A 148 -16.66 -4.76 4.71
N ARG A 149 -16.92 -5.73 3.84
CA ARG A 149 -17.45 -7.05 4.21
C ARG A 149 -16.52 -7.75 5.18
N ILE A 150 -15.23 -7.89 4.82
CA ILE A 150 -14.23 -8.57 5.66
C ILE A 150 -14.10 -7.90 7.02
N LEU A 151 -14.05 -6.56 7.06
CA LEU A 151 -13.90 -5.82 8.32
C LEU A 151 -15.19 -5.83 9.16
N SER A 152 -16.37 -5.87 8.53
CA SER A 152 -17.65 -6.01 9.26
C SER A 152 -17.81 -7.40 9.89
N GLU A 153 -17.32 -8.44 9.22
CA GLU A 153 -17.24 -9.79 9.79
C GLU A 153 -16.26 -9.81 10.97
N GLU A 154 -15.12 -9.15 10.82
CA GLU A 154 -14.10 -9.08 11.85
C GLU A 154 -14.57 -8.41 13.15
N LEU A 155 -15.41 -7.38 13.06
CA LEU A 155 -16.06 -6.77 14.22
C LEU A 155 -16.86 -7.77 15.06
N LYS A 156 -17.40 -8.83 14.43
CA LYS A 156 -18.17 -9.88 15.09
C LYS A 156 -17.26 -10.97 15.63
N CYS A 157 -16.23 -11.36 14.87
CA CYS A 157 -15.34 -12.48 15.21
C CYS A 157 -14.29 -12.09 16.26
N PHE A 158 -13.88 -10.81 16.31
CA PHE A 158 -12.79 -10.36 17.18
C PHE A 158 -13.16 -9.08 17.98
N PRO A 159 -13.99 -9.19 19.03
CA PRO A 159 -14.48 -8.04 19.79
C PRO A 159 -13.40 -7.17 20.43
N ALA A 160 -12.26 -7.76 20.84
CA ALA A 160 -11.13 -7.02 21.41
C ALA A 160 -10.52 -6.00 20.43
N GLY A 161 -10.63 -6.25 19.13
CA GLY A 161 -10.18 -5.33 18.07
C GLY A 161 -11.14 -4.22 17.69
N LYS A 162 -12.31 -4.12 18.35
CA LYS A 162 -13.40 -3.21 17.95
C LYS A 162 -12.97 -1.74 17.89
N LEU A 163 -12.16 -1.27 18.84
CA LEU A 163 -11.72 0.14 18.87
C LEU A 163 -10.84 0.47 17.66
N SER A 164 -9.87 -0.38 17.35
CA SER A 164 -8.97 -0.18 16.22
C SER A 164 -9.66 -0.36 14.88
N LEU A 165 -10.69 -1.22 14.79
CA LEU A 165 -11.53 -1.37 13.60
C LEU A 165 -12.49 -0.19 13.41
N ALA A 166 -12.96 0.42 14.50
CA ALA A 166 -13.88 1.55 14.44
C ALA A 166 -13.32 2.79 13.73
N VAL A 167 -12.00 2.89 13.55
CA VAL A 167 -11.36 3.99 12.82
C VAL A 167 -11.07 3.67 11.34
N GLU A 168 -11.33 2.43 10.91
CA GLU A 168 -11.12 2.04 9.52
C GLU A 168 -12.12 2.74 8.61
N GLN A 169 -11.61 3.34 7.53
CA GLN A 169 -12.39 4.20 6.64
C GLN A 169 -13.57 3.44 6.03
N GLU A 170 -13.35 2.21 5.59
CA GLU A 170 -14.35 1.38 4.91
C GLU A 170 -15.59 1.10 5.77
N LEU A 171 -15.41 1.04 7.09
CA LEU A 171 -16.52 0.85 8.03
C LEU A 171 -17.31 2.15 8.30
N ASN A 172 -16.67 3.31 8.14
CA ASN A 172 -17.22 4.60 8.51
C ASN A 172 -17.73 5.44 7.33
N LEU A 173 -17.50 5.00 6.10
CA LEU A 173 -17.99 5.70 4.92
C LEU A 173 -19.52 5.75 4.90
N PRO A 174 -20.12 6.92 4.66
CA PRO A 174 -21.55 7.03 4.33
C PRO A 174 -21.90 6.15 3.11
N ALA A 175 -23.10 5.61 3.06
CA ALA A 175 -23.51 4.70 1.97
C ALA A 175 -23.33 5.32 0.57
N ALA A 176 -23.64 6.60 0.41
CA ALA A 176 -23.46 7.30 -0.86
C ALA A 176 -21.98 7.41 -1.27
N GLU A 177 -21.07 7.65 -0.32
CA GLU A 177 -19.64 7.73 -0.60
C GLU A 177 -19.05 6.35 -0.88
N LEU A 178 -19.49 5.32 -0.17
CA LEU A 178 -19.11 3.94 -0.47
C LEU A 178 -19.54 3.55 -1.88
N ALA A 179 -20.79 3.87 -2.26
CA ALA A 179 -21.30 3.59 -3.60
C ALA A 179 -20.53 4.34 -4.68
N ARG A 180 -20.16 5.59 -4.43
CA ARG A 180 -19.31 6.39 -5.33
C ARG A 180 -17.96 5.72 -5.56
N LEU A 181 -17.26 5.35 -4.50
CA LEU A 181 -15.96 4.69 -4.58
C LEU A 181 -16.04 3.29 -5.22
N ALA A 182 -17.11 2.54 -4.93
CA ALA A 182 -17.36 1.25 -5.55
C ALA A 182 -17.66 1.39 -7.06
N GLY A 183 -18.26 2.50 -7.48
CA GLY A 183 -18.58 2.78 -8.88
C GLY A 183 -17.36 3.14 -9.74
N GLU A 184 -16.24 3.60 -9.15
CA GLU A 184 -15.10 4.12 -9.90
C GLU A 184 -14.53 3.12 -10.94
N ALA A 185 -14.43 1.83 -10.59
CA ALA A 185 -13.91 0.81 -11.48
C ALA A 185 -14.84 0.52 -12.68
N HIS A 186 -16.14 0.74 -12.53
CA HIS A 186 -17.11 0.59 -13.63
C HIS A 186 -16.98 1.72 -14.67
N LEU A 187 -16.51 2.90 -14.25
CA LEU A 187 -16.30 4.06 -15.13
C LEU A 187 -15.02 3.94 -15.97
N ALA A 188 -14.10 3.06 -15.59
CA ALA A 188 -12.83 2.87 -16.29
C ALA A 188 -12.98 1.93 -17.49
N ASP A 189 -12.26 2.18 -18.57
CA ASP A 189 -12.11 1.25 -19.68
C ASP A 189 -11.16 0.11 -19.33
N PHE A 190 -10.17 0.39 -18.44
CA PHE A 190 -9.11 -0.54 -18.06
C PHE A 190 -8.66 -0.28 -16.62
N VAL A 191 -8.27 -1.32 -15.91
CA VAL A 191 -7.86 -1.22 -14.50
C VAL A 191 -6.49 -1.87 -14.32
N ILE A 192 -5.59 -1.16 -13.66
CA ILE A 192 -4.31 -1.68 -13.17
C ILE A 192 -4.40 -1.77 -11.65
N THR A 193 -3.97 -2.88 -11.07
CA THR A 193 -3.99 -3.10 -9.62
C THR A 193 -2.70 -3.80 -9.15
N PRO A 194 -2.24 -3.61 -7.90
CA PRO A 194 -0.94 -4.11 -7.51
C PRO A 194 -0.92 -5.58 -7.09
N SER A 195 -2.06 -6.25 -6.87
CA SER A 195 -2.09 -7.64 -6.41
C SER A 195 -3.24 -8.45 -6.98
N THR A 196 -3.08 -9.77 -6.97
CA THR A 196 -4.13 -10.73 -7.32
C THR A 196 -5.31 -10.63 -6.36
N PHE A 197 -5.09 -10.36 -5.07
CA PHE A 197 -6.18 -10.14 -4.12
C PHE A 197 -7.02 -8.91 -4.50
N ALA A 198 -6.39 -7.78 -4.83
CA ALA A 198 -7.11 -6.59 -5.28
C ALA A 198 -7.83 -6.85 -6.63
N ARG A 199 -7.21 -7.60 -7.57
CA ARG A 199 -7.87 -8.05 -8.81
C ARG A 199 -9.11 -8.89 -8.51
N HIS A 200 -9.01 -9.86 -7.60
CA HIS A 200 -10.14 -10.71 -7.22
C HIS A 200 -11.30 -9.89 -6.64
N SER A 201 -11.00 -8.89 -5.80
CA SER A 201 -12.02 -8.00 -5.25
C SER A 201 -12.78 -7.19 -6.31
N LEU A 202 -12.12 -6.82 -7.40
CA LEU A 202 -12.73 -6.14 -8.55
C LEU A 202 -13.61 -7.09 -9.38
N ILE A 203 -13.15 -8.32 -9.60
CA ILE A 203 -13.93 -9.34 -10.31
C ILE A 203 -15.20 -9.68 -9.53
N GLU A 204 -15.11 -9.86 -8.22
CA GLU A 204 -16.28 -10.08 -7.35
C GLU A 204 -17.28 -8.91 -7.41
N ALA A 205 -16.77 -7.69 -7.63
CA ALA A 205 -17.61 -6.50 -7.82
C ALA A 205 -18.17 -6.37 -9.26
N GLY A 206 -17.96 -7.34 -10.15
CA GLY A 206 -18.53 -7.36 -11.49
C GLY A 206 -17.65 -6.72 -12.57
N ILE A 207 -16.38 -6.39 -12.28
CA ILE A 207 -15.46 -5.90 -13.32
C ILE A 207 -14.90 -7.10 -14.10
N SER A 208 -15.01 -7.06 -15.44
CA SER A 208 -14.48 -8.11 -16.30
C SER A 208 -12.99 -8.34 -16.08
N ALA A 209 -12.59 -9.62 -15.93
CA ALA A 209 -11.22 -10.03 -15.69
C ALA A 209 -10.24 -9.57 -16.79
N GLU A 210 -10.73 -9.45 -18.01
CA GLU A 210 -9.96 -9.02 -19.19
C GLU A 210 -9.57 -7.55 -19.13
N ARG A 211 -10.34 -6.74 -18.41
CA ARG A 211 -10.08 -5.31 -18.21
C ARG A 211 -9.09 -5.05 -17.08
N ILE A 212 -8.63 -6.07 -16.36
CA ILE A 212 -7.80 -5.91 -15.16
C ILE A 212 -6.42 -6.51 -15.38
N ARG A 213 -5.37 -5.74 -15.12
CA ARG A 213 -3.99 -6.23 -15.08
C ARG A 213 -3.38 -6.04 -13.69
N VAL A 214 -2.68 -7.07 -13.25
CA VAL A 214 -1.91 -7.05 -11.99
C VAL A 214 -0.49 -6.61 -12.31
N VAL A 215 -0.06 -5.52 -11.69
CA VAL A 215 1.31 -5.01 -11.78
C VAL A 215 1.83 -4.81 -10.35
N PRO A 216 2.54 -5.81 -9.78
CA PRO A 216 3.04 -5.74 -8.42
C PRO A 216 4.01 -4.58 -8.21
N TYR A 217 3.93 -3.92 -7.06
CA TYR A 217 4.85 -2.86 -6.67
C TYR A 217 6.29 -3.37 -6.56
N GLY A 218 7.21 -2.45 -6.45
CA GLY A 218 8.62 -2.73 -6.21
C GLY A 218 9.11 -2.23 -4.86
N VAL A 219 10.33 -2.63 -4.51
CA VAL A 219 11.06 -2.16 -3.33
C VAL A 219 12.33 -1.42 -3.75
N ASP A 220 12.73 -0.46 -2.93
CA ASP A 220 14.03 0.21 -3.04
C ASP A 220 15.07 -0.60 -2.26
N LEU A 221 15.85 -1.40 -3.00
CA LEU A 221 16.89 -2.27 -2.42
C LEU A 221 18.02 -1.48 -1.76
N THR A 222 18.21 -0.21 -2.14
CA THR A 222 19.25 0.63 -1.51
C THR A 222 18.78 1.17 -0.17
N ALA A 223 17.48 1.36 -0.01
CA ALA A 223 16.85 1.79 1.24
C ALA A 223 16.70 0.63 2.25
N PHE A 224 16.65 -0.62 1.76
CA PHE A 224 16.53 -1.84 2.56
C PHE A 224 17.68 -2.81 2.22
N PRO A 225 18.91 -2.48 2.63
CA PRO A 225 20.08 -3.32 2.35
C PRO A 225 19.96 -4.67 3.08
N PRO A 226 20.48 -5.73 2.47
CA PRO A 226 20.46 -7.05 3.06
C PRO A 226 21.22 -7.11 4.39
N ARG A 227 20.83 -8.04 5.25
CA ARG A 227 21.64 -8.38 6.43
C ARG A 227 22.97 -9.00 5.97
N GLN A 228 24.03 -8.72 6.70
CA GLN A 228 25.38 -9.21 6.35
C GLN A 228 25.56 -10.70 6.66
N ALA A 229 24.92 -11.18 7.71
CA ALA A 229 24.97 -12.58 8.14
C ALA A 229 23.64 -13.03 8.74
N PHE A 230 23.36 -14.32 8.62
CA PHE A 230 22.27 -14.99 9.31
C PHE A 230 22.83 -15.62 10.59
N GLU A 231 22.90 -14.83 11.65
CA GLU A 231 23.40 -15.33 12.93
C GLU A 231 22.33 -16.11 13.66
N THR A 232 22.63 -17.34 14.03
CA THR A 232 21.83 -18.08 15.02
C THR A 232 22.21 -17.58 16.40
N HIS A 233 21.23 -17.24 17.21
CA HIS A 233 21.45 -16.80 18.60
C HIS A 233 20.70 -17.74 19.56
N PRO A 234 21.25 -17.98 20.75
CA PRO A 234 20.51 -18.64 21.81
C PRO A 234 19.38 -17.72 22.30
N GLY A 235 18.20 -18.26 22.54
CA GLY A 235 17.07 -17.51 23.07
C GLY A 235 15.81 -17.58 22.19
N PRO A 236 14.79 -16.77 22.48
CA PRO A 236 13.51 -16.83 21.79
C PRO A 236 13.62 -16.47 20.30
N LEU A 237 12.77 -17.05 19.45
CA LEU A 237 12.60 -16.65 18.06
C LEU A 237 12.10 -15.20 18.01
N ARG A 238 12.80 -14.33 17.32
CA ARG A 238 12.47 -12.90 17.22
C ARG A 238 11.52 -12.68 16.04
N LEU A 239 10.23 -12.59 16.35
CA LEU A 239 9.22 -12.21 15.37
C LEU A 239 9.16 -10.70 15.26
N ILE A 240 9.03 -10.19 14.05
CA ILE A 240 8.81 -8.76 13.82
C ILE A 240 7.54 -8.52 13.01
N PHE A 241 6.78 -7.53 13.46
CA PHE A 241 5.60 -7.00 12.78
C PHE A 241 5.82 -5.51 12.52
N VAL A 242 5.56 -5.07 11.29
CA VAL A 242 5.69 -3.64 10.90
C VAL A 242 4.41 -3.18 10.22
N GLY A 243 3.77 -2.15 10.79
CA GLY A 243 2.54 -1.59 10.25
C GLY A 243 1.71 -0.84 11.28
N ALA A 244 0.50 -0.43 10.91
CA ALA A 244 -0.44 0.08 11.89
C ALA A 244 -0.79 -1.01 12.91
N LEU A 245 -0.72 -0.68 14.20
CA LEU A 245 -1.02 -1.61 15.29
C LEU A 245 -2.53 -1.69 15.51
N VAL A 246 -3.22 -2.29 14.57
CA VAL A 246 -4.70 -2.38 14.51
C VAL A 246 -5.13 -3.78 14.09
N GLN A 247 -6.36 -4.18 14.46
CA GLN A 247 -6.88 -5.51 14.17
C GLN A 247 -6.99 -5.82 12.68
N ARG A 248 -7.22 -4.83 11.81
CA ARG A 248 -7.20 -5.04 10.35
C ARG A 248 -5.90 -5.69 9.86
N LYS A 249 -4.80 -5.44 10.56
CA LYS A 249 -3.49 -6.06 10.28
C LYS A 249 -3.30 -7.43 10.94
N GLY A 250 -4.35 -7.98 11.57
CA GLY A 250 -4.34 -9.31 12.17
C GLY A 250 -3.52 -9.44 13.46
N LEU A 251 -3.24 -8.32 14.12
CA LEU A 251 -2.39 -8.31 15.31
C LEU A 251 -2.90 -9.23 16.43
N GLY A 252 -4.20 -9.29 16.64
CA GLY A 252 -4.81 -10.18 17.61
C GLY A 252 -4.56 -11.66 17.28
N TYR A 253 -4.60 -12.05 16.00
CA TYR A 253 -4.31 -13.41 15.57
C TYR A 253 -2.84 -13.79 15.79
N LEU A 254 -1.92 -12.84 15.63
CA LEU A 254 -0.52 -13.06 16.00
C LEU A 254 -0.37 -13.32 17.50
N PHE A 255 -1.04 -12.54 18.33
CA PHE A 255 -1.00 -12.72 19.78
C PHE A 255 -1.62 -14.06 20.21
N GLU A 256 -2.78 -14.44 19.66
CA GLU A 256 -3.41 -15.73 19.90
C GLU A 256 -2.50 -16.90 19.47
N ALA A 257 -1.77 -16.76 18.38
CA ALA A 257 -0.82 -17.78 17.96
C ALA A 257 0.34 -17.90 18.95
N VAL A 258 0.88 -16.79 19.44
CA VAL A 258 2.01 -16.83 20.39
C VAL A 258 1.61 -17.42 21.74
N ARG A 259 0.38 -17.19 22.22
CA ARG A 259 -0.15 -17.83 23.44
C ARG A 259 -0.17 -19.38 23.37
N GLN A 260 -0.25 -19.94 22.15
CA GLN A 260 -0.29 -21.40 21.93
C GLN A 260 1.11 -22.01 21.73
N LEU A 261 2.16 -21.19 21.74
CA LEU A 261 3.55 -21.64 21.63
C LEU A 261 4.17 -21.86 23.02
N PRO A 262 5.24 -22.65 23.12
CA PRO A 262 5.94 -22.85 24.39
C PRO A 262 6.38 -21.50 25.00
N ALA A 263 6.16 -21.32 26.30
CA ALA A 263 6.54 -20.11 27.01
C ALA A 263 8.03 -19.79 26.82
N GLY A 264 8.35 -18.53 26.52
CA GLY A 264 9.73 -18.08 26.29
C GLY A 264 10.35 -18.51 24.96
N SER A 265 9.63 -19.24 24.08
CA SER A 265 10.14 -19.67 22.78
C SER A 265 10.15 -18.54 21.73
N VAL A 266 9.38 -17.47 21.95
CA VAL A 266 9.16 -16.34 21.01
C VAL A 266 9.26 -15.01 21.72
N ALA A 267 9.81 -14.00 21.04
CA ALA A 267 9.72 -12.59 21.41
C ALA A 267 9.24 -11.77 20.21
N ILE A 268 8.31 -10.84 20.42
CA ILE A 268 7.72 -10.03 19.35
C ILE A 268 8.25 -8.61 19.40
N ILE A 269 8.61 -8.06 18.24
CA ILE A 269 8.88 -6.64 18.03
C ILE A 269 7.76 -6.06 17.17
N LEU A 270 7.04 -5.08 17.71
CA LEU A 270 5.98 -4.36 17.02
C LEU A 270 6.48 -2.97 16.64
N ILE A 271 6.49 -2.65 15.36
CA ILE A 271 6.90 -1.33 14.86
C ILE A 271 5.74 -0.70 14.12
N GLY A 272 5.29 0.47 14.57
CA GLY A 272 4.20 1.13 13.86
C GLY A 272 3.55 2.29 14.58
N ARG A 273 2.30 2.50 14.21
CA ARG A 273 1.42 3.51 14.79
C ARG A 273 0.11 2.87 15.22
N GLY A 274 -0.46 3.36 16.28
CA GLY A 274 -1.72 2.89 16.83
C GLY A 274 -2.08 3.68 18.09
N PHE A 275 -3.01 3.16 18.85
CA PHE A 275 -3.40 3.74 20.13
C PHE A 275 -2.60 3.04 21.24
N LYS A 276 -1.82 3.80 22.03
CA LYS A 276 -1.04 3.23 23.16
C LYS A 276 -1.92 2.48 24.17
N ASP A 277 -3.14 2.97 24.35
CA ASP A 277 -4.14 2.42 25.26
C ASP A 277 -5.18 1.55 24.57
N ASP A 278 -4.85 0.97 23.38
CA ASP A 278 -5.77 0.12 22.66
C ASP A 278 -6.17 -1.10 23.51
N PRO A 279 -7.48 -1.38 23.69
CA PRO A 279 -7.95 -2.58 24.38
C PRO A 279 -7.36 -3.87 23.82
N LEU A 280 -7.07 -3.92 22.53
CA LEU A 280 -6.39 -5.05 21.91
C LEU A 280 -5.02 -5.27 22.55
N LEU A 281 -4.19 -4.25 22.67
CA LEU A 281 -2.87 -4.38 23.29
C LEU A 281 -2.96 -4.72 24.78
N LYS A 282 -3.95 -4.17 25.49
CA LYS A 282 -4.20 -4.46 26.91
C LYS A 282 -4.66 -5.90 27.15
N ALA A 283 -5.43 -6.47 26.23
CA ALA A 283 -5.91 -7.85 26.33
C ALA A 283 -4.79 -8.91 26.19
N TYR A 284 -3.62 -8.51 25.69
CA TYR A 284 -2.48 -9.39 25.41
C TYR A 284 -1.19 -8.98 26.12
N GLN A 285 -1.29 -8.37 27.30
CA GLN A 285 -0.13 -7.97 28.11
C GLN A 285 0.71 -9.16 28.61
N ASP A 286 0.14 -10.35 28.62
CA ASP A 286 0.80 -11.61 28.93
C ASP A 286 1.70 -12.13 27.78
N VAL A 287 1.50 -11.63 26.56
CA VAL A 287 2.35 -11.95 25.41
C VAL A 287 3.62 -11.09 25.45
N PRO A 288 4.82 -11.68 25.32
CA PRO A 288 6.07 -10.92 25.36
C PRO A 288 6.27 -10.12 24.07
N PHE A 289 5.99 -8.83 24.09
CA PHE A 289 6.27 -7.93 22.97
C PHE A 289 6.91 -6.63 23.41
N ARG A 290 7.73 -6.05 22.51
CA ARG A 290 8.29 -4.71 22.61
C ARG A 290 7.72 -3.83 21.50
N MET A 291 7.25 -2.64 21.83
CA MET A 291 6.72 -1.68 20.87
C MET A 291 7.71 -0.56 20.58
N LEU A 292 7.86 -0.22 19.30
CA LEU A 292 8.63 0.92 18.83
C LEU A 292 7.73 1.85 18.00
N TRP A 293 7.69 3.12 18.40
CA TRP A 293 6.83 4.13 17.82
C TRP A 293 7.63 5.14 17.01
N ASN A 294 7.12 5.48 15.80
CA ASN A 294 7.69 6.55 14.97
C ASN A 294 9.21 6.41 14.72
N VAL A 295 9.68 5.18 14.53
CA VAL A 295 11.08 4.91 14.21
C VAL A 295 11.52 5.58 12.91
N SER A 296 12.79 5.92 12.79
CA SER A 296 13.39 6.33 11.52
C SER A 296 13.50 5.14 10.56
N ARG A 297 13.74 5.41 9.27
CA ARG A 297 13.97 4.33 8.30
C ARG A 297 15.19 3.49 8.68
N GLU A 298 16.24 4.14 9.11
CA GLU A 298 17.49 3.50 9.52
C GLU A 298 17.29 2.59 10.74
N GLU A 299 16.45 3.02 11.67
CA GLU A 299 16.08 2.22 12.83
C GLU A 299 15.20 1.04 12.44
N LEU A 300 14.23 1.26 11.54
CA LEU A 300 13.40 0.18 10.98
C LEU A 300 14.27 -0.89 10.31
N VAL A 301 15.22 -0.49 9.48
CA VAL A 301 16.14 -1.42 8.80
C VAL A 301 16.95 -2.22 9.82
N ARG A 302 17.50 -1.56 10.85
CA ARG A 302 18.23 -2.25 11.92
C ARG A 302 17.39 -3.28 12.67
N GLU A 303 16.14 -2.95 12.99
CA GLU A 303 15.25 -3.88 13.67
C GLU A 303 14.84 -5.06 12.77
N LEU A 304 14.58 -4.79 11.48
CA LEU A 304 14.35 -5.86 10.50
C LEU A 304 15.57 -6.78 10.39
N GLN A 305 16.78 -6.23 10.32
CA GLN A 305 18.03 -7.03 10.22
C GLN A 305 18.28 -7.89 11.46
N ARG A 306 17.78 -7.48 12.63
CA ARG A 306 17.93 -8.21 13.91
C ARG A 306 16.87 -9.27 14.13
N ALA A 307 15.74 -9.20 13.44
CA ALA A 307 14.65 -10.14 13.56
C ALA A 307 14.96 -11.48 12.85
N ASP A 308 14.19 -12.51 13.18
CA ASP A 308 14.34 -13.84 12.58
C ASP A 308 13.25 -14.09 11.53
N VAL A 309 12.00 -13.73 11.82
CA VAL A 309 10.84 -13.96 10.95
C VAL A 309 9.94 -12.71 10.91
N PHE A 310 9.54 -12.31 9.74
CA PHE A 310 8.53 -11.27 9.55
C PHE A 310 7.14 -11.90 9.54
N VAL A 311 6.24 -11.46 10.43
CA VAL A 311 4.87 -11.98 10.52
C VAL A 311 3.87 -10.87 10.28
N PHE A 312 3.01 -11.03 9.26
CA PHE A 312 2.05 -10.03 8.84
C PHE A 312 0.70 -10.65 8.46
N PRO A 313 -0.12 -11.06 9.43
CA PRO A 313 -1.36 -11.80 9.19
C PRO A 313 -2.54 -10.87 8.85
N SER A 314 -2.33 -9.92 7.95
CA SER A 314 -3.32 -8.89 7.62
C SER A 314 -4.59 -9.47 7.01
N LEU A 315 -5.74 -8.90 7.38
CA LEU A 315 -7.05 -9.31 6.89
C LEU A 315 -7.39 -8.68 5.53
N VAL A 316 -6.89 -7.47 5.30
CA VAL A 316 -7.17 -6.71 4.07
C VAL A 316 -5.99 -5.79 3.76
N GLU A 317 -5.33 -6.08 2.65
CA GLU A 317 -4.28 -5.25 2.07
C GLU A 317 -4.39 -5.23 0.55
N SER A 318 -4.06 -4.11 -0.05
CA SER A 318 -3.89 -4.09 -1.50
C SER A 318 -2.60 -4.78 -1.92
N PHE A 319 -1.51 -4.51 -1.19
CA PHE A 319 -0.19 -5.04 -1.51
C PHE A 319 0.63 -5.39 -0.26
N ALA A 320 0.77 -4.43 0.68
CA ALA A 320 1.67 -4.50 1.82
C ALA A 320 3.16 -4.44 1.39
N LEU A 321 3.63 -3.25 0.99
CA LEU A 321 5.05 -3.03 0.60
C LEU A 321 6.05 -3.56 1.64
N VAL A 322 5.66 -3.57 2.91
CA VAL A 322 6.49 -4.06 4.01
C VAL A 322 6.91 -5.53 3.87
N LEU A 323 6.15 -6.35 3.10
CA LEU A 323 6.55 -7.72 2.78
C LEU A 323 7.82 -7.72 1.94
N LEU A 324 7.87 -6.89 0.88
CA LEU A 324 9.06 -6.74 0.05
C LEU A 324 10.24 -6.10 0.80
N GLU A 325 9.96 -5.17 1.71
CA GLU A 325 10.98 -4.55 2.57
C GLU A 325 11.62 -5.59 3.49
N ALA A 326 10.81 -6.45 4.11
CA ALA A 326 11.29 -7.56 4.94
C ALA A 326 12.07 -8.59 4.12
N MET A 327 11.56 -8.99 2.96
CA MET A 327 12.24 -9.92 2.06
C MET A 327 13.58 -9.35 1.56
N ALA A 328 13.65 -8.06 1.22
CA ALA A 328 14.87 -7.40 0.76
C ALA A 328 15.99 -7.44 1.81
N VAL A 329 15.63 -7.31 3.08
CA VAL A 329 16.57 -7.42 4.21
C VAL A 329 16.99 -8.89 4.46
N GLY A 330 16.26 -9.87 3.94
CA GLY A 330 16.54 -11.30 4.12
C GLY A 330 15.72 -11.93 5.26
N LEU A 331 14.48 -11.51 5.47
CA LEU A 331 13.56 -12.16 6.41
C LEU A 331 12.66 -13.15 5.66
N PRO A 332 12.52 -14.38 6.13
CA PRO A 332 11.39 -15.22 5.75
C PRO A 332 10.10 -14.56 6.24
N VAL A 333 9.02 -14.70 5.45
CA VAL A 333 7.77 -14.01 5.69
C VAL A 333 6.64 -14.99 5.97
N ILE A 334 5.84 -14.75 7.01
CA ILE A 334 4.55 -15.42 7.24
C ILE A 334 3.46 -14.37 7.03
N THR A 335 2.58 -14.57 6.04
CA THR A 335 1.52 -13.62 5.71
C THR A 335 0.23 -14.33 5.28
N THR A 336 -0.76 -13.57 4.83
CA THR A 336 -2.06 -14.10 4.39
C THR A 336 -2.28 -13.92 2.89
N SER A 337 -3.23 -14.68 2.34
CA SER A 337 -3.68 -14.58 0.95
C SER A 337 -4.31 -13.22 0.60
N ASN A 338 -4.72 -12.45 1.60
CA ASN A 338 -5.30 -11.12 1.41
C ASN A 338 -4.25 -9.99 1.41
N THR A 339 -3.04 -10.32 0.98
CA THR A 339 -1.91 -9.41 0.76
C THR A 339 -1.31 -9.68 -0.63
N ALA A 340 -0.15 -9.10 -0.93
CA ALA A 340 0.61 -9.47 -2.13
C ALA A 340 1.44 -10.76 -1.95
N GLY A 341 1.36 -11.43 -0.81
CA GLY A 341 2.10 -12.67 -0.55
C GLY A 341 2.02 -13.66 -1.73
N PRO A 342 0.82 -14.03 -2.22
CA PRO A 342 0.67 -14.94 -3.37
C PRO A 342 1.35 -14.48 -4.66
N ASP A 343 1.52 -13.17 -4.84
CA ASP A 343 2.09 -12.59 -6.08
C ASP A 343 3.62 -12.55 -6.05
N ILE A 344 4.20 -12.30 -4.88
CA ILE A 344 5.63 -11.98 -4.75
C ILE A 344 6.47 -13.11 -4.15
N MET A 345 5.85 -14.05 -3.43
CA MET A 345 6.52 -15.12 -2.71
C MET A 345 6.35 -16.47 -3.40
N ARG A 346 7.25 -17.40 -3.09
CA ARG A 346 7.14 -18.83 -3.40
C ARG A 346 6.90 -19.57 -2.10
N GLU A 347 5.72 -20.17 -1.99
CA GLU A 347 5.29 -20.93 -0.81
C GLU A 347 6.33 -21.97 -0.38
N GLY A 348 6.65 -22.00 0.92
CA GLY A 348 7.64 -22.92 1.48
C GLY A 348 9.10 -22.63 1.13
N THR A 349 9.37 -21.64 0.28
CA THR A 349 10.74 -21.27 -0.17
C THR A 349 11.17 -19.92 0.40
N ASP A 350 10.34 -18.90 0.23
CA ASP A 350 10.62 -17.52 0.67
C ASP A 350 9.89 -17.21 1.99
N GLY A 351 8.95 -18.05 2.38
CA GLY A 351 8.07 -17.92 3.53
C GLY A 351 6.77 -18.71 3.32
N PHE A 352 5.69 -18.27 4.00
CA PHE A 352 4.42 -18.96 4.01
C PHE A 352 3.24 -17.99 3.82
N VAL A 353 2.25 -18.42 3.05
CA VAL A 353 1.02 -17.67 2.77
C VAL A 353 -0.18 -18.51 3.20
N GLY A 354 -0.94 -18.07 4.18
CA GLY A 354 -2.11 -18.79 4.69
C GLY A 354 -3.42 -18.03 4.58
N PRO A 355 -4.51 -18.64 5.08
CA PRO A 355 -5.80 -17.95 5.18
C PRO A 355 -5.75 -16.80 6.19
N ILE A 356 -6.66 -15.85 6.05
CA ILE A 356 -6.94 -14.88 7.11
C ILE A 356 -7.59 -15.59 8.31
N ARG A 357 -7.39 -15.05 9.52
CA ARG A 357 -8.02 -15.55 10.77
C ARG A 357 -7.59 -16.95 11.19
N ASP A 358 -6.59 -17.52 10.59
CA ASP A 358 -6.12 -18.89 10.90
C ASP A 358 -4.96 -18.84 11.90
N VAL A 359 -5.31 -18.96 13.18
CA VAL A 359 -4.34 -19.03 14.29
C VAL A 359 -3.51 -20.32 14.20
N GLY A 360 -4.14 -21.44 13.80
CA GLY A 360 -3.46 -22.73 13.67
C GLY A 360 -2.34 -22.67 12.64
N PHE A 361 -2.59 -22.05 11.48
CA PHE A 361 -1.58 -21.80 10.47
C PHE A 361 -0.40 -20.98 11.03
N LEU A 362 -0.68 -19.90 11.75
CA LEU A 362 0.38 -19.07 12.34
C LEU A 362 1.21 -19.88 13.36
N VAL A 363 0.56 -20.66 14.23
CA VAL A 363 1.22 -21.53 15.21
C VAL A 363 2.14 -22.53 14.50
N GLU A 364 1.62 -23.24 13.49
CA GLU A 364 2.37 -24.22 12.71
C GLU A 364 3.63 -23.60 12.07
N LYS A 365 3.47 -22.46 11.41
CA LYS A 365 4.58 -21.84 10.66
C LYS A 365 5.60 -21.15 11.57
N ILE A 366 5.18 -20.61 12.71
CA ILE A 366 6.12 -20.09 13.72
C ILE A 366 6.87 -21.26 14.37
N ARG A 367 6.18 -22.36 14.72
CA ARG A 367 6.81 -23.57 15.29
C ARG A 367 7.84 -24.18 14.36
N TYR A 368 7.59 -24.17 13.05
CA TYR A 368 8.54 -24.61 12.03
C TYR A 368 9.92 -23.94 12.19
N PHE A 369 9.98 -22.66 12.51
CA PHE A 369 11.24 -21.94 12.76
C PHE A 369 11.79 -22.12 14.19
N ILE A 370 10.93 -22.42 15.18
CA ILE A 370 11.37 -22.73 16.56
C ILE A 370 12.11 -24.05 16.58
N GLU A 371 11.58 -25.06 15.88
CA GLU A 371 12.13 -26.43 15.84
C GLU A 371 13.51 -26.51 15.15
N ASP A 372 13.70 -25.67 14.15
CA ASP A 372 14.98 -25.62 13.41
C ASP A 372 15.32 -24.21 12.97
N ARG A 373 16.21 -23.55 13.71
CA ARG A 373 16.65 -22.17 13.44
C ARG A 373 17.44 -21.99 12.14
N SER A 374 18.01 -23.05 11.60
CA SER A 374 18.75 -23.00 10.32
C SER A 374 17.82 -22.61 9.15
N ARG A 375 16.53 -22.92 9.27
CA ARG A 375 15.50 -22.58 8.28
C ARG A 375 15.35 -21.06 8.08
N VAL A 376 15.61 -20.26 9.12
CA VAL A 376 15.61 -18.79 9.02
C VAL A 376 16.65 -18.31 8.01
N ALA A 377 17.86 -18.88 8.05
CA ALA A 377 18.93 -18.51 7.12
C ALA A 377 18.60 -18.93 5.68
N VAL A 378 18.14 -20.17 5.50
CA VAL A 378 17.82 -20.73 4.19
C VAL A 378 16.68 -19.95 3.51
N MET A 379 15.54 -19.80 4.21
CA MET A 379 14.38 -19.09 3.66
C MET A 379 14.65 -17.58 3.54
N GLY A 380 15.39 -16.99 4.48
CA GLY A 380 15.76 -15.58 4.42
C GLY A 380 16.63 -15.24 3.22
N ALA A 381 17.62 -16.11 2.89
CA ALA A 381 18.42 -15.95 1.67
C ALA A 381 17.56 -16.08 0.41
N ALA A 382 16.63 -17.03 0.37
CA ALA A 382 15.69 -17.20 -0.74
C ALA A 382 14.74 -15.99 -0.89
N ALA A 383 14.23 -15.45 0.22
CA ALA A 383 13.40 -14.24 0.24
C ALA A 383 14.16 -13.02 -0.29
N GLN A 384 15.42 -12.83 0.13
CA GLN A 384 16.28 -11.77 -0.35
C GLN A 384 16.51 -11.84 -1.85
N GLU A 385 16.86 -13.03 -2.37
CA GLU A 385 17.03 -13.22 -3.81
C GLU A 385 15.74 -12.94 -4.57
N ARG A 386 14.61 -13.41 -4.03
CA ARG A 386 13.29 -13.16 -4.62
C ARG A 386 12.95 -11.67 -4.67
N ALA A 387 13.26 -10.89 -3.62
CA ALA A 387 13.00 -9.46 -3.57
C ALA A 387 13.74 -8.66 -4.66
N ARG A 388 14.90 -9.12 -5.12
CA ARG A 388 15.68 -8.50 -6.22
C ARG A 388 14.90 -8.45 -7.53
N HIS A 389 13.95 -9.36 -7.73
CA HIS A 389 13.08 -9.37 -8.91
C HIS A 389 11.97 -8.31 -8.83
N TRP A 390 11.67 -7.78 -7.66
CA TRP A 390 10.57 -6.84 -7.44
C TRP A 390 11.09 -5.42 -7.22
N THR A 391 11.57 -4.79 -8.30
CA THR A 391 12.10 -3.42 -8.26
C THR A 391 11.08 -2.41 -8.78
N TRP A 392 11.23 -1.15 -8.39
CA TRP A 392 10.43 -0.06 -8.96
C TRP A 392 10.62 0.09 -10.47
N ALA A 393 11.80 -0.23 -11.01
CA ALA A 393 12.03 -0.24 -12.45
C ALA A 393 11.13 -1.28 -13.14
N ARG A 394 11.05 -2.50 -12.60
CA ARG A 394 10.15 -3.55 -13.10
C ARG A 394 8.69 -3.14 -13.02
N PHE A 395 8.26 -2.52 -11.91
CA PHE A 395 6.90 -1.98 -11.79
C PHE A 395 6.60 -0.98 -12.91
N ARG A 396 7.48 -0.01 -13.17
CA ARG A 396 7.30 0.98 -14.24
C ARG A 396 7.20 0.33 -15.61
N THR A 397 8.05 -0.63 -15.90
CA THR A 397 7.95 -1.43 -17.14
C THR A 397 6.61 -2.16 -17.23
N GLY A 398 6.15 -2.76 -16.14
CA GLY A 398 4.86 -3.46 -16.08
C GLY A 398 3.65 -2.53 -16.32
N VAL A 399 3.67 -1.32 -15.75
CA VAL A 399 2.62 -0.31 -16.01
C VAL A 399 2.58 0.04 -17.49
N ASN A 400 3.74 0.30 -18.11
CA ASN A 400 3.80 0.64 -19.53
C ASN A 400 3.37 -0.53 -20.44
N ALA A 401 3.74 -1.75 -20.10
CA ALA A 401 3.32 -2.95 -20.83
C ALA A 401 1.78 -3.14 -20.76
N ALA A 402 1.19 -2.98 -19.57
CA ALA A 402 -0.26 -3.05 -19.39
C ALA A 402 -1.00 -1.97 -20.21
N LEU A 403 -0.46 -0.75 -20.28
CA LEU A 403 -1.04 0.32 -21.09
C LEU A 403 -0.92 0.02 -22.59
N SER A 404 0.22 -0.50 -23.06
CA SER A 404 0.40 -0.88 -24.47
C SER A 404 -0.57 -1.97 -24.90
N GLU A 405 -0.72 -3.04 -24.10
CA GLU A 405 -1.68 -4.11 -24.33
C GLU A 405 -3.12 -3.57 -24.43
N PHE A 406 -3.50 -2.69 -23.55
CA PHE A 406 -4.81 -2.03 -23.59
C PHE A 406 -5.00 -1.16 -24.86
N GLU A 407 -3.94 -0.48 -25.29
CA GLU A 407 -3.98 0.38 -26.49
C GLU A 407 -4.13 -0.45 -27.76
N GLU A 408 -3.45 -1.60 -27.84
CA GLU A 408 -3.48 -2.52 -28.98
C GLU A 408 -4.81 -3.27 -29.10
N GLY A 409 -5.37 -3.75 -28.00
CA GLY A 409 -6.62 -4.52 -27.97
C GLY A 409 -7.87 -3.75 -28.43
N ARG A 410 -7.79 -2.43 -28.62
CA ARG A 410 -8.86 -1.60 -29.20
C ARG A 410 -8.66 -1.24 -30.69
N THR A 411 -7.55 -1.63 -31.26
CA THR A 411 -7.27 -1.40 -32.69
C THR A 411 -7.68 -2.58 -33.57
N SER A 412 -8.12 -3.67 -32.96
CA SER A 412 -8.72 -4.85 -33.58
C SER A 412 -10.24 -4.89 -33.35
#